data_83b94b676e21c266f668d7fc6764ccd0
#
_entry.id   83b94b676e21c266f668d7fc6764ccd0
#
_cell.length_a   1.000
_cell.length_b   1.000
_cell.length_c   1.000
_cell.angle_alpha   90.00
_cell.angle_beta   90.00
_cell.angle_gamma   90.00
#
_symmetry.space_group_name_H-M   'P 1'
#
loop_
_entity.id
_entity.type
_entity.pdbx_description
1 polymer ?
#
loop_
_entity_poly.entity_id
_entity_poly.type
_entity_poly.pdbx_seq_one_letter_code
_entity_poly.pdbx_strand_id
1 'polypeptide(L)'
;MTPKLFDAKHSMSVFAVISSSCPPSRHARPQLRHWRPVGAMALLAAGLLLCGPAQAQVVSTAQASGTRTVNEWLSRMHEASRQRAYTGTLVVSAGASMSASKVWHVCDGSQQMERIDTLTGTPRTTIRRNNDVITFEPETKTAFVEKRESLGMFPELLRTPSNVIPQFYAARETGVQRVAGHLADMVEILPKDELRFGYRIWSERQTGLVVKLQTLGEQGTVLEQMAFSELQLDAPVSMDKLHKLMKDTRGYEVHKPLLKKTTAEAEGWRLKEAVPGFTAMSCHTRDAGAAQPPGAAPMQWVFSDGLASVSLFVEPFDAQRHGQEKSAAVGATHSVSKRVGDHWLTVLGEVPPSTLRRFALALERTR
;
A
#
# COMPACT_ATOMS: atom_id res chain seq x y z
N MET A 1 -3.56 -34.23 -10.56
CA MET A 1 -4.07 -32.85 -10.37
C MET A 1 -3.31 -32.25 -9.18
N THR A 2 -2.28 -31.49 -9.47
CA THR A 2 -1.46 -30.82 -8.44
C THR A 2 -2.21 -29.63 -7.90
N PRO A 3 -2.43 -29.48 -6.58
CA PRO A 3 -2.99 -28.25 -6.02
C PRO A 3 -1.96 -27.15 -6.22
N LYS A 4 -2.36 -26.10 -6.95
CA LYS A 4 -1.55 -24.91 -7.12
C LYS A 4 -1.17 -24.36 -5.74
N LEU A 5 0.13 -24.22 -5.52
CA LEU A 5 0.75 -23.59 -4.36
C LEU A 5 -0.04 -22.33 -3.98
N PHE A 6 -0.33 -22.25 -2.71
CA PHE A 6 -0.80 -21.00 -2.10
C PHE A 6 0.24 -19.91 -2.38
N ASP A 7 -0.09 -19.05 -3.31
CA ASP A 7 0.75 -17.91 -3.63
C ASP A 7 0.62 -16.91 -2.47
N ALA A 8 1.59 -16.93 -1.54
CA ALA A 8 1.67 -15.97 -0.44
C ALA A 8 1.62 -14.51 -0.96
N LYS A 9 1.89 -14.32 -2.25
CA LYS A 9 1.71 -13.07 -2.99
C LYS A 9 0.25 -12.59 -3.04
N HIS A 10 -0.73 -13.50 -2.95
CA HIS A 10 -2.15 -13.13 -2.98
C HIS A 10 -2.66 -12.50 -1.67
N SER A 11 -1.93 -12.65 -0.57
CA SER A 11 -2.37 -12.14 0.73
C SER A 11 -1.97 -10.70 1.03
N MET A 12 -0.94 -10.15 0.37
CA MET A 12 -0.41 -8.83 0.72
C MET A 12 -0.20 -7.87 -0.45
N SER A 13 -0.31 -8.30 -1.69
CA SER A 13 -0.05 -7.40 -2.81
C SER A 13 -1.15 -7.47 -3.85
N VAL A 14 -1.91 -6.40 -3.99
CA VAL A 14 -2.65 -6.09 -5.22
C VAL A 14 -1.67 -5.91 -6.40
N PHE A 15 -0.35 -5.99 -6.16
CA PHE A 15 0.71 -5.56 -7.05
C PHE A 15 1.80 -6.58 -7.37
N ALA A 16 1.56 -7.88 -7.27
CA ALA A 16 2.51 -8.87 -7.78
C ALA A 16 2.34 -9.05 -9.30
N VAL A 17 3.12 -8.32 -10.07
CA VAL A 17 3.18 -8.43 -11.54
C VAL A 17 4.20 -9.48 -11.96
N ILE A 18 3.76 -10.39 -12.81
CA ILE A 18 4.56 -11.41 -13.49
C ILE A 18 5.40 -10.72 -14.58
N SER A 19 6.72 -10.94 -14.55
CA SER A 19 7.62 -10.56 -15.64
C SER A 19 7.49 -11.52 -16.81
N SER A 20 7.09 -11.02 -17.97
CA SER A 20 7.40 -11.65 -19.25
C SER A 20 8.28 -10.69 -20.07
N SER A 21 9.45 -11.16 -20.41
CA SER A 21 10.46 -10.49 -21.23
C SER A 21 9.99 -10.29 -22.67
N CYS A 22 10.16 -9.08 -23.21
CA CYS A 22 10.16 -8.83 -24.64
C CYS A 22 11.34 -7.92 -25.03
N PRO A 23 11.99 -8.14 -26.18
CA PRO A 23 13.28 -7.55 -26.55
C PRO A 23 13.14 -6.11 -27.12
N PRO A 24 14.25 -5.36 -27.24
CA PRO A 24 14.21 -3.96 -27.61
C PRO A 24 14.08 -3.74 -29.13
N SER A 25 13.17 -2.88 -29.53
CA SER A 25 13.13 -2.34 -30.90
C SER A 25 13.80 -0.96 -30.96
N ARG A 26 14.63 -0.79 -31.99
CA ARG A 26 15.43 0.41 -32.30
C ARG A 26 14.61 1.46 -33.06
N HIS A 27 15.04 2.72 -32.88
CA HIS A 27 14.92 3.90 -33.72
C HIS A 27 13.64 4.73 -33.76
N ALA A 28 13.71 6.00 -33.42
CA ALA A 28 13.97 7.14 -34.36
C ALA A 28 14.02 8.48 -33.62
N ARG A 29 15.01 9.30 -33.94
CA ARG A 29 15.12 10.73 -33.53
C ARG A 29 14.24 11.61 -34.41
N PRO A 30 13.59 12.66 -33.90
CA PRO A 30 13.25 13.83 -34.71
C PRO A 30 14.07 15.07 -34.36
N GLN A 31 14.34 15.82 -35.38
CA GLN A 31 15.19 16.98 -35.48
C GLN A 31 14.57 18.22 -34.83
N LEU A 32 15.45 19.02 -34.21
CA LEU A 32 15.18 20.38 -33.73
C LEU A 32 14.95 21.34 -34.89
N ARG A 33 13.88 22.11 -34.82
CA ARG A 33 13.60 23.22 -35.71
C ARG A 33 13.70 24.53 -34.92
N HIS A 34 14.73 25.33 -35.29
CA HIS A 34 14.97 26.69 -34.76
C HIS A 34 13.89 27.67 -35.24
N TRP A 35 13.37 28.47 -34.31
CA TRP A 35 12.65 29.70 -34.66
C TRP A 35 13.30 30.91 -33.99
N ARG A 36 13.60 31.92 -34.80
CA ARG A 36 14.22 33.20 -34.44
C ARG A 36 13.15 34.21 -34.06
N PRO A 37 13.47 35.22 -33.20
CA PRO A 37 12.55 36.27 -32.82
C PRO A 37 12.63 37.48 -33.77
N VAL A 38 11.50 38.15 -33.96
CA VAL A 38 11.43 39.49 -34.59
C VAL A 38 11.00 40.46 -33.49
N GLY A 39 11.81 41.51 -33.33
CA GLY A 39 11.57 42.59 -32.42
C GLY A 39 10.61 43.68 -33.00
N ALA A 40 9.96 44.41 -32.12
CA ALA A 40 9.41 45.74 -32.42
C ALA A 40 9.49 46.63 -31.18
N MET A 41 10.07 47.79 -31.41
CA MET A 41 10.37 48.89 -30.51
C MET A 41 9.33 50.00 -30.76
N ALA A 42 8.83 50.68 -29.71
CA ALA A 42 8.33 52.08 -29.70
C ALA A 42 7.87 52.42 -28.28
N LEU A 43 8.50 53.29 -27.53
CA LEU A 43 8.58 54.75 -27.44
C LEU A 43 7.39 55.45 -26.77
N LEU A 44 7.69 56.04 -25.59
CA LEU A 44 7.34 57.35 -25.00
C LEU A 44 5.89 57.70 -24.62
N ALA A 45 5.70 57.97 -23.31
CA ALA A 45 5.35 59.37 -22.89
C ALA A 45 5.39 59.50 -21.34
N ALA A 46 5.99 60.56 -20.89
CA ALA A 46 6.12 61.00 -19.51
C ALA A 46 4.83 61.60 -18.99
N GLY A 47 4.45 61.27 -17.71
CA GLY A 47 3.40 61.96 -16.95
C GLY A 47 3.76 61.90 -15.48
N LEU A 48 4.36 62.98 -14.97
CA LEU A 48 4.56 63.20 -13.53
C LEU A 48 3.21 63.53 -12.89
N LEU A 49 2.80 62.69 -11.96
CA LEU A 49 1.81 63.08 -10.92
C LEU A 49 2.32 62.59 -9.57
N LEU A 50 2.63 63.57 -8.74
CA LEU A 50 2.95 63.43 -7.32
C LEU A 50 1.78 62.81 -6.58
N CYS A 51 1.91 61.59 -6.08
CA CYS A 51 1.05 61.04 -5.05
C CYS A 51 1.94 60.53 -3.91
N GLY A 52 1.72 61.04 -2.70
CA GLY A 52 2.50 60.74 -1.51
C GLY A 52 2.45 59.24 -1.13
N PRO A 53 3.38 58.77 -0.29
CA PRO A 53 3.45 57.35 0.08
C PRO A 53 2.33 57.05 1.09
N ALA A 54 1.24 56.44 0.61
CA ALA A 54 0.36 55.70 1.50
C ALA A 54 1.12 54.41 1.91
N GLN A 55 1.64 54.41 3.13
CA GLN A 55 2.19 53.18 3.71
C GLN A 55 1.01 52.22 3.95
N ALA A 56 0.76 51.36 2.98
CA ALA A 56 -0.06 50.18 3.19
C ALA A 56 0.71 49.29 4.18
N GLN A 57 0.29 49.27 5.43
CA GLN A 57 0.67 48.22 6.35
C GLN A 57 0.17 46.90 5.79
N VAL A 58 1.08 46.16 5.18
CA VAL A 58 0.89 44.74 4.88
C VAL A 58 0.82 44.08 6.25
N VAL A 59 -0.41 43.90 6.76
CA VAL A 59 -0.67 42.98 7.83
C VAL A 59 -0.40 41.56 7.25
N SER A 60 0.86 41.17 7.34
CA SER A 60 1.26 39.79 7.10
C SER A 60 0.67 38.99 8.27
N THR A 61 -0.55 38.49 8.11
CA THR A 61 -1.03 37.37 8.86
C THR A 61 -0.28 36.15 8.36
N ALA A 62 0.99 36.07 8.70
CA ALA A 62 1.69 34.79 8.74
C ALA A 62 0.98 33.98 9.82
N GLN A 63 -0.07 33.25 9.43
CA GLN A 63 -0.50 32.12 10.20
C GLN A 63 0.74 31.24 10.32
N ALA A 64 1.29 31.20 11.53
CA ALA A 64 2.25 30.19 11.91
C ALA A 64 1.55 28.85 11.68
N SER A 65 1.76 28.26 10.53
CA SER A 65 1.41 26.87 10.26
C SER A 65 2.31 26.04 11.16
N GLY A 66 1.81 25.76 12.37
CA GLY A 66 2.43 24.81 13.26
C GLY A 66 2.64 23.52 12.46
N THR A 67 3.89 23.04 12.42
CA THR A 67 4.23 21.79 11.74
C THR A 67 3.38 20.68 12.32
N ARG A 68 2.54 20.04 11.47
CA ARG A 68 1.68 18.93 11.90
C ARG A 68 2.55 17.78 12.42
N THR A 69 2.13 17.18 13.51
CA THR A 69 2.72 15.95 14.03
C THR A 69 2.48 14.78 13.09
N VAL A 70 3.24 13.68 13.26
CA VAL A 70 3.02 12.47 12.48
C VAL A 70 1.58 11.95 12.61
N ASN A 71 1.01 11.97 13.81
CA ASN A 71 -0.37 11.52 14.03
C ASN A 71 -1.40 12.41 13.33
N GLU A 72 -1.24 13.72 13.34
CA GLU A 72 -2.14 14.66 12.67
C GLU A 72 -2.11 14.44 11.15
N TRP A 73 -0.93 14.23 10.56
CA TRP A 73 -0.79 13.89 9.15
C TRP A 73 -1.52 12.61 8.80
N LEU A 74 -1.24 11.57 9.56
CA LEU A 74 -1.80 10.25 9.31
C LEU A 74 -3.31 10.20 9.52
N SER A 75 -3.83 10.87 10.56
CA SER A 75 -5.28 10.98 10.81
C SER A 75 -5.99 11.70 9.68
N ARG A 76 -5.44 12.83 9.20
CA ARG A 76 -6.00 13.58 8.07
C ARG A 76 -6.08 12.73 6.79
N MET A 77 -5.01 12.00 6.46
CA MET A 77 -4.96 11.14 5.29
C MET A 77 -5.95 9.97 5.41
N HIS A 78 -6.04 9.36 6.59
CA HIS A 78 -6.96 8.28 6.85
C HIS A 78 -8.43 8.74 6.75
N GLU A 79 -8.76 9.87 7.35
CA GLU A 79 -10.11 10.44 7.28
C GLU A 79 -10.50 10.74 5.84
N ALA A 80 -9.61 11.35 5.06
CA ALA A 80 -9.82 11.64 3.65
C ALA A 80 -10.10 10.36 2.83
N SER A 81 -9.37 9.28 3.09
CA SER A 81 -9.56 8.01 2.40
C SER A 81 -10.90 7.35 2.70
N ARG A 82 -11.54 7.69 3.83
CA ARG A 82 -12.81 7.12 4.27
C ARG A 82 -14.04 7.97 3.97
N GLN A 83 -13.86 9.26 3.68
CA GLN A 83 -14.97 10.21 3.56
C GLN A 83 -15.17 10.74 2.15
N ARG A 84 -14.29 10.41 1.20
CA ARG A 84 -14.34 10.95 -0.16
C ARG A 84 -14.70 9.90 -1.20
N ALA A 85 -15.60 10.28 -2.11
CA ALA A 85 -15.80 9.52 -3.33
C ALA A 85 -14.77 9.98 -4.37
N TYR A 86 -14.13 9.04 -5.05
CA TYR A 86 -13.20 9.36 -6.14
C TYR A 86 -13.11 8.23 -7.15
N THR A 87 -12.65 8.56 -8.35
CA THR A 87 -12.20 7.61 -9.35
C THR A 87 -10.88 8.07 -9.94
N GLY A 88 -10.03 7.11 -10.31
CA GLY A 88 -8.73 7.46 -10.87
C GLY A 88 -8.02 6.26 -11.47
N THR A 89 -6.90 6.53 -12.11
CA THR A 89 -5.95 5.51 -12.57
C THR A 89 -4.72 5.56 -11.67
N LEU A 90 -4.50 4.48 -10.94
CA LEU A 90 -3.36 4.32 -10.06
C LEU A 90 -2.25 3.56 -10.79
N VAL A 91 -1.04 4.09 -10.74
CA VAL A 91 0.17 3.45 -11.28
C VAL A 91 1.10 3.11 -10.13
N VAL A 92 1.59 1.88 -10.12
CA VAL A 92 2.58 1.39 -9.16
C VAL A 92 3.84 0.98 -9.90
N SER A 93 4.98 1.40 -9.35
CA SER A 93 6.30 1.03 -9.82
C SER A 93 7.08 0.42 -8.65
N ALA A 94 7.57 -0.80 -8.85
CA ALA A 94 8.32 -1.57 -7.86
C ALA A 94 9.53 -2.23 -8.55
N GLY A 95 10.72 -1.70 -8.32
CA GLY A 95 11.92 -2.10 -9.05
C GLY A 95 11.78 -1.85 -10.56
N ALA A 96 11.96 -2.89 -11.38
CA ALA A 96 11.81 -2.83 -12.84
C ALA A 96 10.36 -3.05 -13.32
N SER A 97 9.43 -3.32 -12.40
CA SER A 97 8.04 -3.61 -12.73
C SER A 97 7.16 -2.38 -12.59
N MET A 98 6.19 -2.24 -13.47
CA MET A 98 5.16 -1.21 -13.42
C MET A 98 3.79 -1.83 -13.71
N SER A 99 2.78 -1.41 -12.95
CA SER A 99 1.40 -1.82 -13.14
C SER A 99 0.45 -0.63 -13.03
N ALA A 100 -0.71 -0.75 -13.66
CA ALA A 100 -1.77 0.24 -13.59
C ALA A 100 -3.10 -0.41 -13.26
N SER A 101 -3.93 0.30 -12.50
CA SER A 101 -5.28 -0.13 -12.11
C SER A 101 -6.24 1.05 -12.14
N LYS A 102 -7.48 0.79 -12.56
CA LYS A 102 -8.57 1.77 -12.41
C LYS A 102 -9.24 1.56 -11.06
N VAL A 103 -9.45 2.64 -10.34
CA VAL A 103 -10.00 2.62 -8.98
C VAL A 103 -11.29 3.45 -8.95
N TRP A 104 -12.31 2.94 -8.28
CA TRP A 104 -13.52 3.64 -7.89
C TRP A 104 -13.72 3.46 -6.40
N HIS A 105 -13.87 4.55 -5.69
CA HIS A 105 -14.10 4.55 -4.25
C HIS A 105 -15.32 5.40 -3.91
N VAL A 106 -16.14 4.92 -2.98
CA VAL A 106 -17.30 5.63 -2.46
C VAL A 106 -17.53 5.27 -0.99
N CYS A 107 -18.03 6.22 -0.22
CA CYS A 107 -18.39 6.05 1.17
C CYS A 107 -19.68 6.83 1.49
N ASP A 108 -20.42 6.40 2.52
CA ASP A 108 -21.62 7.06 3.03
C ASP A 108 -21.52 7.44 4.52
N GLY A 109 -20.30 7.43 5.08
CA GLY A 109 -20.02 7.68 6.49
C GLY A 109 -20.08 6.41 7.36
N SER A 110 -20.88 5.42 7.02
CA SER A 110 -21.00 4.14 7.74
C SER A 110 -20.28 2.99 7.03
N GLN A 111 -20.27 3.03 5.71
CA GLN A 111 -19.69 2.00 4.84
C GLN A 111 -18.81 2.65 3.77
N GLN A 112 -17.82 1.90 3.35
CA GLN A 112 -17.01 2.24 2.19
C GLN A 112 -17.01 1.07 1.21
N MET A 113 -17.05 1.39 -0.08
CA MET A 113 -16.88 0.43 -1.15
C MET A 113 -15.79 0.90 -2.11
N GLU A 114 -15.02 -0.05 -2.56
CA GLU A 114 -13.95 0.17 -3.52
C GLU A 114 -14.00 -0.91 -4.61
N ARG A 115 -13.76 -0.50 -5.84
CA ARG A 115 -13.51 -1.42 -6.96
C ARG A 115 -12.17 -1.08 -7.57
N ILE A 116 -11.38 -2.11 -7.82
CA ILE A 116 -10.07 -2.02 -8.47
C ILE A 116 -10.07 -2.98 -9.65
N ASP A 117 -9.88 -2.45 -10.85
CA ASP A 117 -9.70 -3.25 -12.07
C ASP A 117 -8.25 -3.13 -12.53
N THR A 118 -7.54 -4.26 -12.68
CA THR A 118 -6.20 -4.25 -13.25
C THR A 118 -6.24 -3.86 -14.72
N LEU A 119 -5.38 -2.93 -15.13
CA LEU A 119 -5.26 -2.48 -16.53
C LEU A 119 -4.04 -3.12 -17.21
N THR A 120 -3.12 -3.70 -16.45
CA THR A 120 -1.90 -4.36 -16.93
C THR A 120 -1.79 -5.77 -16.36
N GLY A 121 -1.24 -6.70 -17.13
CA GLY A 121 -1.12 -8.11 -16.72
C GLY A 121 -2.44 -8.87 -16.83
N THR A 122 -2.58 -9.93 -16.02
CA THR A 122 -3.80 -10.76 -15.99
C THR A 122 -5.00 -9.97 -15.52
N PRO A 123 -6.12 -9.96 -16.27
CA PRO A 123 -7.33 -9.25 -15.89
C PRO A 123 -7.85 -9.72 -14.53
N ARG A 124 -8.09 -8.76 -13.63
CA ARG A 124 -8.63 -9.01 -12.29
C ARG A 124 -9.50 -7.85 -11.85
N THR A 125 -10.62 -8.15 -11.25
CA THR A 125 -11.48 -7.16 -10.58
C THR A 125 -11.56 -7.50 -9.09
N THR A 126 -11.16 -6.58 -8.25
CA THR A 126 -11.33 -6.69 -6.79
C THR A 126 -12.40 -5.70 -6.34
N ILE A 127 -13.41 -6.17 -5.60
CA ILE A 127 -14.43 -5.32 -4.99
C ILE A 127 -14.37 -5.53 -3.50
N ARG A 128 -14.31 -4.42 -2.78
CA ARG A 128 -14.26 -4.38 -1.33
C ARG A 128 -15.48 -3.66 -0.78
N ARG A 129 -16.03 -4.17 0.32
CA ARG A 129 -16.98 -3.48 1.18
C ARG A 129 -16.52 -3.61 2.62
N ASN A 130 -16.02 -2.53 3.21
CA ASN A 130 -15.37 -2.56 4.52
C ASN A 130 -14.25 -3.64 4.55
N ASN A 131 -14.45 -4.70 5.32
CA ASN A 131 -13.50 -5.81 5.45
C ASN A 131 -13.79 -6.99 4.53
N ASP A 132 -14.96 -7.03 3.90
CA ASP A 132 -15.32 -8.09 2.96
C ASP A 132 -14.74 -7.78 1.58
N VAL A 133 -14.03 -8.73 1.00
CA VAL A 133 -13.37 -8.60 -0.30
C VAL A 133 -13.74 -9.76 -1.18
N ILE A 134 -14.04 -9.48 -2.44
CA ILE A 134 -14.15 -10.48 -3.48
C ILE A 134 -13.22 -10.10 -4.62
N THR A 135 -12.44 -11.07 -5.09
CA THR A 135 -11.56 -10.92 -6.25
C THR A 135 -12.02 -11.87 -7.34
N PHE A 136 -12.38 -11.32 -8.49
CA PHE A 136 -12.76 -12.05 -9.69
C PHE A 136 -11.56 -12.22 -10.60
N GLU A 137 -11.33 -13.43 -11.07
CA GLU A 137 -10.35 -13.79 -12.10
C GLU A 137 -11.08 -14.34 -13.33
N PRO A 138 -11.35 -13.51 -14.35
CA PRO A 138 -12.19 -13.89 -15.50
C PRO A 138 -11.60 -15.04 -16.34
N GLU A 139 -10.28 -15.13 -16.44
CA GLU A 139 -9.60 -16.17 -17.25
C GLU A 139 -9.79 -17.57 -16.67
N THR A 140 -9.71 -17.70 -15.35
CA THR A 140 -9.93 -18.96 -14.63
C THR A 140 -11.38 -19.18 -14.24
N LYS A 141 -12.25 -18.18 -14.41
CA LYS A 141 -13.62 -18.14 -13.91
C LYS A 141 -13.71 -18.45 -12.42
N THR A 142 -12.76 -17.94 -11.65
CA THR A 142 -12.70 -18.10 -10.19
C THR A 142 -12.99 -16.79 -9.47
N ALA A 143 -13.67 -16.87 -8.33
CA ALA A 143 -13.89 -15.75 -7.43
C ALA A 143 -13.44 -16.13 -6.02
N PHE A 144 -12.54 -15.34 -5.46
CA PHE A 144 -12.02 -15.53 -4.10
C PHE A 144 -12.72 -14.57 -3.15
N VAL A 145 -13.41 -15.09 -2.14
CA VAL A 145 -14.05 -14.32 -1.09
C VAL A 145 -13.22 -14.43 0.18
N GLU A 146 -12.83 -13.31 0.74
CA GLU A 146 -12.00 -13.26 1.95
C GLU A 146 -12.42 -12.10 2.83
N LYS A 147 -12.10 -12.20 4.12
CA LYS A 147 -12.14 -11.05 5.04
C LYS A 147 -10.74 -10.55 5.23
N ARG A 148 -10.52 -9.30 4.90
CA ARG A 148 -9.25 -8.64 5.12
C ARG A 148 -9.43 -7.54 6.14
N GLU A 149 -8.68 -7.61 7.22
CA GLU A 149 -8.73 -6.60 8.27
C GLU A 149 -8.03 -5.30 7.83
N SER A 150 -7.15 -5.39 6.84
CA SER A 150 -6.43 -4.25 6.25
C SER A 150 -6.31 -4.42 4.75
N LEU A 151 -6.77 -3.44 3.99
CA LEU A 151 -6.57 -3.30 2.54
C LEU A 151 -6.73 -1.85 2.07
N GLY A 152 -6.37 -0.90 2.89
CA GLY A 152 -6.16 0.44 2.35
C GLY A 152 -4.94 0.42 1.42
N MET A 153 -4.94 1.21 0.34
CA MET A 153 -3.72 1.57 -0.40
C MET A 153 -2.70 2.28 0.50
N PHE A 154 -3.09 2.54 1.72
CA PHE A 154 -2.30 3.20 2.76
C PHE A 154 -2.24 2.33 4.00
N PRO A 155 -1.14 2.41 4.75
CA PRO A 155 -1.00 1.73 6.03
C PRO A 155 -2.25 1.93 6.88
N GLU A 156 -2.72 0.90 7.53
CA GLU A 156 -3.91 0.96 8.38
C GLU A 156 -3.57 1.60 9.73
N LEU A 157 -3.68 2.91 9.75
CA LEU A 157 -3.22 3.80 10.83
C LEU A 157 -3.96 3.70 12.16
N LEU A 158 -4.98 2.84 12.29
CA LEU A 158 -5.96 3.03 13.37
C LEU A 158 -6.13 1.88 14.35
N ARG A 159 -5.38 0.80 14.20
CA ARG A 159 -5.43 -0.28 15.18
C ARG A 159 -4.33 -0.20 16.24
N THR A 160 -3.30 0.56 15.96
CA THR A 160 -2.24 0.84 16.93
C THR A 160 -2.60 2.10 17.70
N PRO A 161 -2.48 2.12 19.03
CA PRO A 161 -2.69 3.33 19.81
C PRO A 161 -1.89 4.50 19.23
N SER A 162 -2.52 5.65 19.03
CA SER A 162 -1.93 6.83 18.39
C SER A 162 -0.64 7.35 19.06
N ASN A 163 -0.39 6.95 20.31
CA ASN A 163 0.82 7.31 21.05
C ASN A 163 2.04 6.45 20.71
N VAL A 164 1.89 5.35 19.97
CA VAL A 164 2.99 4.45 19.63
C VAL A 164 3.75 4.93 18.38
N ILE A 165 3.04 5.36 17.36
CA ILE A 165 3.66 5.78 16.08
C ILE A 165 4.73 6.87 16.28
N PRO A 166 4.51 7.94 17.07
CA PRO A 166 5.53 8.98 17.30
C PRO A 166 6.80 8.49 18.01
N GLN A 167 6.77 7.32 18.64
CA GLN A 167 7.97 6.74 19.24
C GLN A 167 8.94 6.22 18.17
N PHE A 168 8.41 5.77 17.03
CA PHE A 168 9.18 5.12 15.97
C PHE A 168 9.29 5.94 14.69
N TYR A 169 8.46 6.97 14.52
CA TYR A 169 8.45 7.81 13.33
C TYR A 169 8.39 9.29 13.67
N ALA A 170 8.94 10.10 12.77
CA ALA A 170 8.83 11.56 12.78
C ALA A 170 8.27 12.04 11.44
N ALA A 171 7.48 13.11 11.44
CA ALA A 171 7.00 13.77 10.23
C ALA A 171 7.86 14.99 9.90
N ARG A 172 8.13 15.21 8.62
CA ARG A 172 8.81 16.39 8.10
C ARG A 172 8.10 16.88 6.85
N GLU A 173 7.52 18.07 6.89
CA GLU A 173 6.96 18.73 5.70
C GLU A 173 8.12 19.17 4.78
N THR A 174 8.01 18.88 3.48
CA THR A 174 9.09 19.12 2.52
C THR A 174 8.67 19.99 1.34
N GLY A 175 7.42 20.47 1.31
CA GLY A 175 6.94 21.42 0.32
C GLY A 175 5.62 21.03 -0.33
N VAL A 176 5.38 21.59 -1.52
CA VAL A 176 4.13 21.39 -2.28
C VAL A 176 4.50 20.97 -3.71
N GLN A 177 3.81 19.98 -4.24
CA GLN A 177 3.98 19.53 -5.63
C GLN A 177 2.61 19.28 -6.28
N ARG A 178 2.60 19.23 -7.61
CA ARG A 178 1.40 18.88 -8.37
C ARG A 178 1.43 17.39 -8.76
N VAL A 179 0.36 16.65 -8.45
CA VAL A 179 0.20 15.23 -8.78
C VAL A 179 -1.19 15.02 -9.38
N ALA A 180 -1.30 14.36 -10.51
CA ALA A 180 -2.57 14.09 -11.20
C ALA A 180 -3.47 15.34 -11.34
N GLY A 181 -2.87 16.52 -11.57
CA GLY A 181 -3.62 17.78 -11.69
C GLY A 181 -3.91 18.50 -10.37
N HIS A 182 -3.68 17.89 -9.20
CA HIS A 182 -4.00 18.44 -7.87
C HIS A 182 -2.74 18.94 -7.16
N LEU A 183 -2.87 20.03 -6.39
CA LEU A 183 -1.81 20.49 -5.50
C LEU A 183 -1.79 19.58 -4.26
N ALA A 184 -0.63 19.09 -3.90
CA ALA A 184 -0.43 18.19 -2.78
C ALA A 184 0.70 18.68 -1.86
N ASP A 185 0.44 18.68 -0.56
CA ASP A 185 1.46 18.88 0.46
C ASP A 185 2.33 17.63 0.54
N MET A 186 3.63 17.80 0.52
CA MET A 186 4.59 16.70 0.59
C MET A 186 5.13 16.57 2.00
N VAL A 187 4.96 15.38 2.59
CA VAL A 187 5.46 15.04 3.91
C VAL A 187 6.30 13.76 3.85
N GLU A 188 7.41 13.75 4.55
CA GLU A 188 8.20 12.56 4.82
C GLU A 188 7.89 12.04 6.22
N ILE A 189 7.57 10.75 6.30
CA ILE A 189 7.45 10.00 7.54
C ILE A 189 8.74 9.19 7.68
N LEU A 190 9.62 9.64 8.55
CA LEU A 190 10.98 9.10 8.69
C LEU A 190 11.04 8.16 9.90
N PRO A 191 11.58 6.95 9.73
CA PRO A 191 11.79 6.04 10.84
C PRO A 191 12.89 6.58 11.76
N LYS A 192 12.78 6.27 13.05
CA LYS A 192 13.77 6.62 14.09
C LYS A 192 14.75 5.48 14.38
N ASP A 193 14.56 4.33 13.75
CA ASP A 193 15.38 3.13 13.87
C ASP A 193 15.58 2.46 12.50
N GLU A 194 16.31 1.36 12.46
CA GLU A 194 16.64 0.61 11.24
C GLU A 194 15.67 -0.57 10.98
N LEU A 195 14.58 -0.69 11.76
CA LEU A 195 13.66 -1.82 11.67
C LEU A 195 12.50 -1.58 10.69
N ARG A 196 12.41 -0.39 10.10
CA ARG A 196 11.28 0.02 9.26
C ARG A 196 11.70 0.94 8.14
N PHE A 197 10.91 0.98 7.07
CA PHE A 197 11.11 1.90 5.98
C PHE A 197 10.53 3.28 6.29
N GLY A 198 11.02 4.29 5.59
CA GLY A 198 10.42 5.62 5.55
C GLY A 198 9.39 5.74 4.43
N TYR A 199 8.62 6.81 4.48
CA TYR A 199 7.64 7.11 3.45
C TYR A 199 7.75 8.57 3.03
N ARG A 200 7.53 8.85 1.74
CA ARG A 200 7.29 10.19 1.23
C ARG A 200 5.90 10.23 0.63
N ILE A 201 5.05 11.10 1.15
CA ILE A 201 3.62 11.08 0.89
C ILE A 201 3.20 12.44 0.34
N TRP A 202 2.41 12.43 -0.73
CA TRP A 202 1.76 13.61 -1.29
C TRP A 202 0.28 13.54 -0.96
N SER A 203 -0.16 14.41 -0.07
CA SER A 203 -1.55 14.54 0.38
C SER A 203 -2.19 15.73 -0.32
N GLU A 204 -3.28 15.51 -1.06
CA GLU A 204 -4.00 16.57 -1.74
C GLU A 204 -4.40 17.65 -0.72
N ARG A 205 -4.17 18.89 -1.08
CA ARG A 205 -4.09 20.01 -0.15
C ARG A 205 -5.41 20.34 0.53
N GLN A 206 -6.52 20.25 -0.18
CA GLN A 206 -7.84 20.57 0.32
C GLN A 206 -8.47 19.39 1.08
N THR A 207 -8.39 18.22 0.52
CA THR A 207 -9.07 17.03 1.03
C THR A 207 -8.24 16.20 2.00
N GLY A 208 -6.92 16.18 1.83
CA GLY A 208 -6.04 15.28 2.57
C GLY A 208 -5.86 13.91 1.89
N LEU A 209 -6.53 13.65 0.75
CA LEU A 209 -6.40 12.38 0.05
C LEU A 209 -4.95 12.18 -0.42
N VAL A 210 -4.41 11.00 -0.17
CA VAL A 210 -3.08 10.68 -0.68
C VAL A 210 -3.15 10.43 -2.17
N VAL A 211 -2.35 11.18 -2.93
CA VAL A 211 -2.32 11.12 -4.40
C VAL A 211 -1.05 10.49 -4.93
N LYS A 212 0.00 10.42 -4.10
CA LYS A 212 1.25 9.71 -4.40
C LYS A 212 1.90 9.27 -3.09
N LEU A 213 2.51 8.09 -3.10
CA LEU A 213 3.29 7.52 -2.01
C LEU A 213 4.57 6.91 -2.56
N GLN A 214 5.67 7.10 -1.86
CA GLN A 214 6.92 6.39 -2.06
C GLN A 214 7.33 5.70 -0.76
N THR A 215 7.71 4.43 -0.84
CA THR A 215 8.38 3.72 0.24
C THR A 215 9.89 3.90 0.06
N LEU A 216 10.54 4.39 1.10
CA LEU A 216 11.94 4.77 1.11
C LEU A 216 12.77 3.74 1.88
N GLY A 217 13.74 3.15 1.20
CA GLY A 217 14.77 2.34 1.82
C GLY A 217 15.86 3.18 2.49
N GLU A 218 16.97 2.55 2.78
CA GLU A 218 18.15 3.19 3.32
C GLU A 218 18.61 4.34 2.42
N GLN A 219 19.11 5.40 3.02
CA GLN A 219 19.59 6.61 2.34
C GLN A 219 18.55 7.31 1.45
N GLY A 220 17.25 7.03 1.67
CA GLY A 220 16.15 7.66 0.91
C GLY A 220 15.94 7.10 -0.50
N THR A 221 16.52 5.94 -0.81
CA THR A 221 16.27 5.24 -2.10
C THR A 221 14.80 4.86 -2.23
N VAL A 222 14.19 5.12 -3.39
CA VAL A 222 12.80 4.75 -3.63
C VAL A 222 12.73 3.27 -3.99
N LEU A 223 12.14 2.46 -3.10
CA LEU A 223 11.93 1.02 -3.31
C LEU A 223 10.67 0.74 -4.11
N GLU A 224 9.62 1.48 -3.83
CA GLU A 224 8.33 1.37 -4.45
C GLU A 224 7.66 2.75 -4.51
N GLN A 225 6.91 2.98 -5.56
CA GLN A 225 6.11 4.20 -5.73
C GLN A 225 4.74 3.85 -6.24
N MET A 226 3.71 4.47 -5.68
CA MET A 226 2.39 4.52 -6.26
C MET A 226 1.93 5.96 -6.43
N ALA A 227 1.24 6.25 -7.54
CA ALA A 227 0.71 7.57 -7.83
C ALA A 227 -0.53 7.48 -8.71
N PHE A 228 -1.48 8.36 -8.48
CA PHE A 228 -2.52 8.59 -9.48
C PHE A 228 -1.90 9.28 -10.71
N SER A 229 -2.15 8.73 -11.88
CA SER A 229 -1.89 9.39 -13.17
C SER A 229 -3.07 10.26 -13.59
N GLU A 230 -4.29 9.88 -13.17
CA GLU A 230 -5.54 10.58 -13.36
C GLU A 230 -6.38 10.42 -12.09
N LEU A 231 -6.99 11.50 -11.60
CA LEU A 231 -7.82 11.48 -10.40
C LEU A 231 -8.97 12.48 -10.55
N GLN A 232 -10.17 12.00 -10.33
CA GLN A 232 -11.38 12.80 -10.19
C GLN A 232 -11.89 12.68 -8.76
N LEU A 233 -11.79 13.75 -8.00
CA LEU A 233 -12.37 13.86 -6.67
C LEU A 233 -13.87 14.08 -6.77
N ASP A 234 -14.60 13.69 -5.72
CA ASP A 234 -16.06 13.80 -5.60
C ASP A 234 -16.81 13.22 -6.83
N ALA A 235 -16.25 12.15 -7.40
CA ALA A 235 -16.81 11.46 -8.55
C ALA A 235 -18.16 10.79 -8.20
N PRO A 236 -19.13 10.76 -9.13
CA PRO A 236 -20.44 10.16 -8.89
C PRO A 236 -20.38 8.63 -8.92
N VAL A 237 -19.70 8.02 -7.96
CA VAL A 237 -19.59 6.56 -7.80
C VAL A 237 -20.82 6.03 -7.06
N SER A 238 -21.53 5.09 -7.64
CA SER A 238 -22.73 4.51 -7.04
C SER A 238 -22.39 3.31 -6.15
N MET A 239 -22.67 3.40 -4.87
CA MET A 239 -22.50 2.32 -3.89
C MET A 239 -23.39 1.11 -4.24
N ASP A 240 -24.65 1.34 -4.61
CA ASP A 240 -25.57 0.27 -5.00
C ASP A 240 -25.10 -0.51 -6.23
N LYS A 241 -24.52 0.19 -7.21
CA LYS A 241 -23.93 -0.45 -8.39
C LYS A 241 -22.76 -1.35 -8.01
N LEU A 242 -21.86 -0.86 -7.17
CA LEU A 242 -20.73 -1.66 -6.68
C LEU A 242 -21.18 -2.85 -5.84
N HIS A 243 -22.22 -2.66 -5.01
CA HIS A 243 -22.78 -3.74 -4.19
C HIS A 243 -23.43 -4.83 -5.06
N LYS A 244 -24.16 -4.47 -6.13
CA LYS A 244 -24.72 -5.44 -7.09
C LYS A 244 -23.61 -6.22 -7.79
N LEU A 245 -22.55 -5.55 -8.23
CA LEU A 245 -21.39 -6.19 -8.86
C LEU A 245 -20.67 -7.15 -7.89
N MET A 246 -20.49 -6.76 -6.63
CA MET A 246 -19.87 -7.60 -5.61
C MET A 246 -20.65 -8.91 -5.37
N LYS A 247 -21.97 -8.87 -5.47
CA LYS A 247 -22.84 -10.04 -5.26
C LYS A 247 -23.01 -10.93 -6.49
N ASP A 248 -22.72 -10.42 -7.68
CA ASP A 248 -22.91 -11.17 -8.91
C ASP A 248 -21.72 -12.09 -9.20
N THR A 249 -21.82 -13.31 -8.70
CA THR A 249 -20.82 -14.38 -8.89
C THR A 249 -21.22 -15.37 -9.97
N ARG A 250 -22.22 -15.09 -10.80
CA ARG A 250 -22.69 -15.98 -11.87
C ARG A 250 -21.57 -16.28 -12.87
N GLY A 251 -21.36 -17.55 -13.14
CA GLY A 251 -20.30 -18.03 -14.04
C GLY A 251 -18.91 -18.13 -13.42
N TYR A 252 -18.80 -17.92 -12.09
CA TYR A 252 -17.56 -18.09 -11.34
C TYR A 252 -17.66 -19.22 -10.33
N GLU A 253 -16.61 -20.00 -10.20
CA GLU A 253 -16.40 -20.90 -9.06
C GLU A 253 -15.94 -20.07 -7.84
N VAL A 254 -16.73 -20.13 -6.76
CA VAL A 254 -16.49 -19.27 -5.59
C VAL A 254 -15.69 -20.02 -4.53
N HIS A 255 -14.49 -19.52 -4.24
CA HIS A 255 -13.61 -20.02 -3.20
C HIS A 255 -13.68 -19.15 -1.94
N LYS A 256 -14.09 -19.76 -0.81
CA LYS A 256 -14.15 -19.09 0.52
C LYS A 256 -13.23 -19.86 1.47
N PRO A 257 -11.99 -19.44 1.65
CA PRO A 257 -11.13 -20.07 2.64
C PRO A 257 -11.73 -19.90 4.04
N LEU A 258 -11.85 -20.99 4.77
CA LEU A 258 -12.27 -20.95 6.18
C LEU A 258 -11.04 -20.59 7.03
N LEU A 259 -11.03 -19.36 7.53
CA LEU A 259 -10.03 -18.90 8.49
C LEU A 259 -10.60 -19.07 9.91
N LYS A 260 -9.91 -19.84 10.75
CA LYS A 260 -10.23 -19.98 12.17
C LYS A 260 -9.31 -19.07 12.97
N LYS A 261 -9.91 -18.15 13.73
CA LYS A 261 -9.15 -17.30 14.65
C LYS A 261 -8.56 -18.16 15.76
N THR A 262 -7.28 -17.96 16.05
CA THR A 262 -6.52 -18.67 17.06
C THR A 262 -5.49 -17.74 17.73
N THR A 263 -4.62 -18.30 18.56
CA THR A 263 -3.41 -17.61 19.05
C THR A 263 -2.18 -18.46 18.72
N ALA A 264 -1.02 -17.82 18.63
CA ALA A 264 0.22 -18.53 18.32
C ALA A 264 0.54 -19.58 19.40
N GLU A 265 0.28 -19.24 20.66
CA GLU A 265 0.50 -20.13 21.81
C GLU A 265 -0.39 -21.39 21.73
N ALA A 266 -1.67 -21.24 21.31
CA ALA A 266 -2.57 -22.38 21.12
C ALA A 266 -2.08 -23.32 20.02
N GLU A 267 -1.42 -22.77 18.98
CA GLU A 267 -0.79 -23.54 17.89
C GLU A 267 0.63 -24.04 18.26
N GLY A 268 1.14 -23.74 19.46
CA GLY A 268 2.44 -24.19 19.95
C GLY A 268 3.60 -23.30 19.47
N TRP A 269 3.38 -22.02 19.24
CA TRP A 269 4.39 -21.06 18.76
C TRP A 269 4.49 -19.85 19.68
N ARG A 270 5.69 -19.27 19.79
CA ARG A 270 5.91 -17.99 20.45
C ARG A 270 7.10 -17.25 19.84
N LEU A 271 7.21 -15.96 20.10
CA LEU A 271 8.45 -15.22 19.89
C LEU A 271 9.26 -15.24 21.20
N LYS A 272 10.55 -15.64 21.12
CA LYS A 272 11.51 -15.56 22.23
C LYS A 272 11.70 -14.13 22.70
N GLU A 273 11.72 -13.20 21.72
CA GLU A 273 11.95 -11.79 21.93
C GLU A 273 10.99 -11.00 21.04
N ALA A 274 10.34 -9.99 21.61
CA ALA A 274 9.49 -9.08 20.83
C ALA A 274 10.34 -8.20 19.91
N VAL A 275 9.85 -7.95 18.69
CA VAL A 275 10.50 -7.01 17.77
C VAL A 275 10.00 -5.59 18.13
N PRO A 276 10.91 -4.64 18.45
CA PRO A 276 10.51 -3.33 18.94
C PRO A 276 9.52 -2.60 18.05
N GLY A 277 8.43 -2.12 18.65
CA GLY A 277 7.37 -1.37 17.98
C GLY A 277 6.32 -2.22 17.25
N PHE A 278 6.58 -3.51 17.01
CA PHE A 278 5.61 -4.40 16.39
C PHE A 278 4.75 -5.11 17.44
N THR A 279 3.44 -5.05 17.27
CA THR A 279 2.46 -5.73 18.12
C THR A 279 1.70 -6.77 17.31
N ALA A 280 1.32 -7.89 17.95
CA ALA A 280 0.51 -8.91 17.31
C ALA A 280 -0.90 -8.38 17.05
N MET A 281 -1.35 -8.47 15.80
CA MET A 281 -2.65 -7.98 15.36
C MET A 281 -3.68 -9.11 15.25
N SER A 282 -3.29 -10.22 14.62
CA SER A 282 -4.17 -11.36 14.39
C SER A 282 -3.38 -12.64 14.23
N CYS A 283 -3.99 -13.75 14.60
CA CYS A 283 -3.49 -15.09 14.33
C CYS A 283 -4.65 -15.95 13.84
N HIS A 284 -4.45 -16.64 12.71
CA HIS A 284 -5.46 -17.49 12.10
C HIS A 284 -4.82 -18.79 11.60
N THR A 285 -5.56 -19.88 11.70
CA THR A 285 -5.27 -21.10 10.95
C THR A 285 -6.21 -21.19 9.75
N ARG A 286 -5.72 -21.79 8.66
CA ARG A 286 -6.54 -22.12 7.52
C ARG A 286 -7.06 -23.54 7.69
N ASP A 287 -8.38 -23.69 7.67
CA ASP A 287 -8.99 -25.01 7.58
C ASP A 287 -8.74 -25.56 6.18
N ALA A 288 -7.96 -26.62 6.10
CA ALA A 288 -7.62 -27.29 4.83
C ALA A 288 -8.61 -28.43 4.51
N GLY A 289 -9.73 -28.52 5.25
CA GLY A 289 -10.71 -29.60 5.12
C GLY A 289 -10.24 -30.89 5.78
N ALA A 290 -11.04 -31.95 5.64
CA ALA A 290 -10.84 -33.25 6.30
C ALA A 290 -9.57 -34.03 5.91
N ALA A 291 -8.72 -33.47 5.07
CA ALA A 291 -7.53 -34.16 4.51
C ALA A 291 -6.23 -33.89 5.28
N GLN A 292 -6.24 -33.09 6.35
CA GLN A 292 -5.03 -32.82 7.14
C GLN A 292 -5.15 -33.31 8.59
N PRO A 293 -4.07 -33.89 9.15
CA PRO A 293 -4.05 -34.26 10.57
C PRO A 293 -4.19 -33.00 11.46
N PRO A 294 -4.73 -33.15 12.68
CA PRO A 294 -4.82 -32.05 13.64
C PRO A 294 -3.45 -31.41 13.90
N GLY A 295 -3.39 -30.07 13.89
CA GLY A 295 -2.16 -29.30 14.05
C GLY A 295 -1.32 -29.13 12.78
N ALA A 296 -1.77 -29.67 11.64
CA ALA A 296 -1.10 -29.49 10.34
C ALA A 296 -1.65 -28.31 9.52
N ALA A 297 -2.63 -27.59 10.06
CA ALA A 297 -3.21 -26.44 9.36
C ALA A 297 -2.20 -25.29 9.28
N PRO A 298 -1.99 -24.69 8.08
CA PRO A 298 -1.15 -23.51 7.95
C PRO A 298 -1.63 -22.37 8.84
N MET A 299 -0.72 -21.79 9.61
CA MET A 299 -0.96 -20.66 10.49
C MET A 299 -0.43 -19.37 9.87
N GLN A 300 -1.18 -18.28 9.97
CA GLN A 300 -0.73 -16.93 9.70
C GLN A 300 -0.80 -16.11 10.98
N TRP A 301 0.33 -15.48 11.33
CA TRP A 301 0.43 -14.58 12.46
C TRP A 301 0.91 -13.21 11.98
N VAL A 302 0.11 -12.17 12.19
CA VAL A 302 0.34 -10.82 11.67
C VAL A 302 0.74 -9.88 12.78
N PHE A 303 1.78 -9.10 12.52
CA PHE A 303 2.28 -8.02 13.37
C PHE A 303 2.21 -6.69 12.64
N SER A 304 2.03 -5.59 13.37
CA SER A 304 2.12 -4.24 12.82
C SER A 304 2.69 -3.27 13.84
N ASP A 305 3.35 -2.22 13.33
CA ASP A 305 3.79 -1.05 14.09
C ASP A 305 2.85 0.16 13.88
N GLY A 306 1.74 -0.04 13.15
CA GLY A 306 0.77 0.98 12.77
C GLY A 306 0.97 1.53 11.36
N LEU A 307 2.14 1.37 10.74
CA LEU A 307 2.43 1.75 9.35
C LEU A 307 2.85 0.56 8.50
N ALA A 308 3.76 -0.23 9.00
CA ALA A 308 4.23 -1.45 8.35
C ALA A 308 3.59 -2.68 8.98
N SER A 309 3.51 -3.77 8.22
CA SER A 309 3.06 -5.06 8.71
C SER A 309 4.03 -6.18 8.33
N VAL A 310 4.09 -7.18 9.19
CA VAL A 310 4.86 -8.41 9.00
C VAL A 310 3.96 -9.60 9.24
N SER A 311 3.90 -10.52 8.28
CA SER A 311 3.15 -11.79 8.38
C SER A 311 4.12 -12.95 8.48
N LEU A 312 3.90 -13.80 9.47
CA LEU A 312 4.57 -15.09 9.64
C LEU A 312 3.62 -16.19 9.17
N PHE A 313 4.02 -16.92 8.15
CA PHE A 313 3.30 -18.10 7.68
C PHE A 313 4.07 -19.33 8.12
N VAL A 314 3.41 -20.20 8.88
CA VAL A 314 3.97 -21.46 9.39
C VAL A 314 3.14 -22.61 8.85
N GLU A 315 3.78 -23.53 8.14
CA GLU A 315 3.12 -24.71 7.58
C GLU A 315 4.01 -25.95 7.75
N PRO A 316 3.44 -27.18 7.74
CA PRO A 316 4.25 -28.39 7.78
C PRO A 316 5.28 -28.40 6.65
N PHE A 317 6.50 -28.85 6.96
CA PHE A 317 7.54 -28.97 5.95
C PHE A 317 7.24 -30.08 4.94
N ASP A 318 7.30 -29.74 3.67
CA ASP A 318 7.13 -30.65 2.55
C ASP A 318 8.32 -30.45 1.60
N ALA A 319 9.17 -31.48 1.48
CA ALA A 319 10.38 -31.41 0.66
C ALA A 319 10.11 -31.23 -0.85
N GLN A 320 8.92 -31.56 -1.35
CA GLN A 320 8.54 -31.37 -2.75
C GLN A 320 8.14 -29.90 -3.03
N ARG A 321 7.61 -29.19 -2.03
CA ARG A 321 7.13 -27.81 -2.15
C ARG A 321 8.13 -26.79 -1.61
N HIS A 322 8.82 -27.15 -0.54
CA HIS A 322 9.76 -26.27 0.15
C HIS A 322 11.17 -26.55 -0.29
N GLY A 323 11.74 -25.58 -0.98
CA GLY A 323 13.12 -25.65 -1.46
C GLY A 323 14.15 -25.25 -0.40
N GLN A 324 15.23 -24.61 -0.86
CA GLN A 324 16.25 -24.07 0.03
C GLN A 324 15.75 -22.79 0.73
N GLU A 325 16.31 -22.52 1.92
CA GLU A 325 16.14 -21.25 2.62
C GLU A 325 16.53 -20.10 1.71
N LYS A 326 15.69 -19.07 1.62
CA LYS A 326 15.90 -17.95 0.70
C LYS A 326 15.35 -16.64 1.22
N SER A 327 15.91 -15.58 0.70
CA SER A 327 15.33 -14.23 0.79
C SER A 327 14.95 -13.75 -0.61
N ALA A 328 13.85 -13.03 -0.72
CA ALA A 328 13.41 -12.40 -1.97
C ALA A 328 12.88 -11.01 -1.69
N ALA A 329 12.90 -10.14 -2.71
CA ALA A 329 12.37 -8.79 -2.66
C ALA A 329 11.68 -8.41 -3.97
N VAL A 330 10.56 -7.70 -3.86
CA VAL A 330 9.89 -7.04 -4.98
C VAL A 330 9.43 -5.67 -4.47
N GLY A 331 10.05 -4.59 -4.97
CA GLY A 331 9.82 -3.26 -4.43
C GLY A 331 10.17 -3.17 -2.94
N ALA A 332 9.23 -2.68 -2.14
CA ALA A 332 9.35 -2.59 -0.69
C ALA A 332 9.03 -3.91 0.03
N THR A 333 8.38 -4.86 -0.64
CA THR A 333 8.00 -6.14 -0.06
C THR A 333 9.18 -7.10 -0.06
N HIS A 334 9.57 -7.55 1.13
CA HIS A 334 10.61 -8.54 1.33
C HIS A 334 10.06 -9.83 1.92
N SER A 335 10.72 -10.94 1.67
CA SER A 335 10.41 -12.23 2.29
C SER A 335 11.68 -12.97 2.70
N VAL A 336 11.56 -13.73 3.78
CA VAL A 336 12.56 -14.67 4.27
C VAL A 336 11.87 -15.98 4.52
N SER A 337 12.39 -17.08 3.95
CA SER A 337 11.85 -18.42 4.16
C SER A 337 12.94 -19.33 4.71
N LYS A 338 12.60 -20.09 5.76
CA LYS A 338 13.51 -21.05 6.40
C LYS A 338 12.77 -22.22 7.00
N ARG A 339 13.49 -23.29 7.27
CA ARG A 339 12.98 -24.44 8.03
C ARG A 339 13.11 -24.20 9.53
N VAL A 340 12.05 -24.54 10.29
CA VAL A 340 12.05 -24.53 11.75
C VAL A 340 11.53 -25.88 12.22
N GLY A 341 12.44 -26.79 12.58
CA GLY A 341 12.09 -28.19 12.90
C GLY A 341 11.43 -28.91 11.75
N ASP A 342 10.21 -29.37 11.95
CA ASP A 342 9.34 -30.04 11.00
C ASP A 342 8.38 -29.09 10.26
N HIS A 343 8.60 -27.78 10.37
CA HIS A 343 7.79 -26.76 9.73
C HIS A 343 8.61 -25.88 8.79
N TRP A 344 7.90 -25.26 7.85
CA TRP A 344 8.40 -24.21 6.97
C TRP A 344 7.83 -22.87 7.42
N LEU A 345 8.72 -21.93 7.70
CA LEU A 345 8.40 -20.56 8.03
C LEU A 345 8.65 -19.68 6.81
N THR A 346 7.66 -18.86 6.45
CA THR A 346 7.83 -17.73 5.54
C THR A 346 7.44 -16.46 6.27
N VAL A 347 8.38 -15.52 6.40
CA VAL A 347 8.16 -14.19 6.95
C VAL A 347 8.12 -13.21 5.80
N LEU A 348 7.06 -12.41 5.71
CA LEU A 348 6.79 -11.48 4.62
C LEU A 348 6.39 -10.12 5.18
N GLY A 349 6.89 -9.01 4.60
CA GLY A 349 6.48 -7.67 5.01
C GLY A 349 7.17 -6.55 4.24
N GLU A 350 6.64 -5.33 4.38
CA GLU A 350 7.22 -4.10 3.84
C GLU A 350 8.14 -3.45 4.88
N VAL A 351 9.19 -4.17 5.22
CA VAL A 351 10.20 -3.77 6.20
C VAL A 351 11.58 -4.21 5.71
N PRO A 352 12.67 -3.65 6.27
CA PRO A 352 14.04 -4.09 5.94
C PRO A 352 14.22 -5.61 6.13
N PRO A 353 15.04 -6.26 5.30
CA PRO A 353 15.31 -7.70 5.42
C PRO A 353 15.86 -8.11 6.79
N SER A 354 16.58 -7.20 7.48
CA SER A 354 17.06 -7.39 8.86
C SER A 354 15.91 -7.62 9.84
N THR A 355 14.82 -6.89 9.69
CA THR A 355 13.62 -7.02 10.53
C THR A 355 12.93 -8.36 10.31
N LEU A 356 12.77 -8.80 9.06
CA LEU A 356 12.21 -10.12 8.76
C LEU A 356 13.07 -11.25 9.34
N ARG A 357 14.42 -11.14 9.23
CA ARG A 357 15.33 -12.10 9.84
C ARG A 357 15.19 -12.11 11.36
N ARG A 358 14.97 -10.95 11.99
CA ARG A 358 14.75 -10.85 13.44
C ARG A 358 13.49 -11.60 13.87
N PHE A 359 12.36 -11.44 13.15
CA PHE A 359 11.16 -12.24 13.36
C PHE A 359 11.42 -13.75 13.15
N ALA A 360 12.11 -14.09 12.07
CA ALA A 360 12.41 -15.50 11.75
C ALA A 360 13.32 -16.20 12.79
N LEU A 361 14.22 -15.46 13.42
CA LEU A 361 15.09 -15.97 14.49
C LEU A 361 14.40 -16.02 15.85
N ALA A 362 13.45 -15.08 16.09
CA ALA A 362 12.71 -15.03 17.34
C ALA A 362 11.61 -16.09 17.41
N LEU A 363 11.09 -16.60 16.29
CA LEU A 363 10.05 -17.61 16.31
C LEU A 363 10.60 -18.96 16.79
N GLU A 364 9.93 -19.53 17.79
CA GLU A 364 10.24 -20.87 18.30
C GLU A 364 8.97 -21.69 18.54
N ARG A 365 9.14 -23.00 18.46
CA ARG A 365 8.10 -23.97 18.83
C ARG A 365 8.15 -24.25 20.33
N THR A 366 6.99 -24.28 20.96
CA THR A 366 6.84 -24.52 22.41
C THR A 366 6.35 -25.93 22.74
N ARG A 367 5.97 -26.70 21.70
CA ARG A 367 5.50 -28.10 21.84
C ARG A 367 6.06 -28.97 20.73
#